data_72021c14362f0346b94ef87a937454d9
#
_entry.id   72021c14362f0346b94ef87a937454d9
#
_cell.length_a   1.000
_cell.length_b   1.000
_cell.length_c   1.000
_cell.angle_alpha   90.00
_cell.angle_beta   90.00
_cell.angle_gamma   90.00
#
_symmetry.space_group_name_H-M   'P 1'
#
loop_
_entity.id
_entity.type
_entity.pdbx_description
1 polymer ?
#
loop_
_entity_poly.entity_id
_entity_poly.type
_entity_poly.pdbx_seq_one_letter_code
_entity_poly.pdbx_strand_id
1 'polypeptide(L)'
;MKTSKKILATLVVAATFAFAGCEKDNITPIVPDTPDDDTVENIFVGTSWTGRMENTYYYEGIQMDITYDLYLDFLDSTNAELFHDMYVYIPAYPAASQTQNMTETFTYTFTKDSVLLNGSYIDDETGDTLYYSYPLVYDKEANTLTIDFDDPDMLEMMGTTVVVLSPVENPAKTTIPRPQTTNSKTSWKSVVGKIAHALGL
;
A
#
# COMPACT_ATOMS: atom_id res chain seq x y z
N MET A 1 54.82 35.19 4.98
CA MET A 1 53.88 34.09 5.21
C MET A 1 52.58 34.48 4.54
N LYS A 2 52.26 33.88 3.38
CA LYS A 2 51.07 34.23 2.57
C LYS A 2 50.10 33.07 2.59
N THR A 3 48.96 33.29 3.19
CA THR A 3 47.84 32.38 3.23
C THR A 3 47.03 32.47 1.93
N SER A 4 47.06 31.42 1.14
CA SER A 4 46.22 31.28 -0.05
C SER A 4 44.82 30.83 0.32
N LYS A 5 43.84 31.70 0.18
CA LYS A 5 42.41 31.35 0.28
C LYS A 5 41.98 30.74 -1.05
N LYS A 6 41.68 29.43 -1.04
CA LYS A 6 40.97 28.80 -2.16
C LYS A 6 39.48 29.03 -1.95
N ILE A 7 38.89 29.83 -2.81
CA ILE A 7 37.46 30.07 -2.90
C ILE A 7 36.88 28.87 -3.66
N LEU A 8 36.14 28.04 -2.95
CA LEU A 8 35.33 26.96 -3.53
C LEU A 8 33.99 27.56 -3.93
N ALA A 9 33.81 27.78 -5.22
CA ALA A 9 32.54 28.23 -5.78
C ALA A 9 31.57 27.06 -5.77
N THR A 10 30.68 27.01 -4.77
CA THR A 10 29.55 26.07 -4.72
C THR A 10 28.47 26.63 -5.63
N LEU A 11 28.27 25.95 -6.76
CA LEU A 11 27.16 26.23 -7.68
C LEU A 11 25.89 25.69 -7.06
N VAL A 12 25.12 26.55 -6.39
CA VAL A 12 23.76 26.22 -5.92
C VAL A 12 22.84 26.35 -7.11
N VAL A 13 22.49 25.24 -7.73
CA VAL A 13 21.36 25.18 -8.65
C VAL A 13 20.10 25.22 -7.83
N ALA A 14 19.55 26.41 -7.64
CA ALA A 14 18.22 26.59 -7.08
C ALA A 14 17.20 26.15 -8.13
N ALA A 15 16.73 24.89 -8.01
CA ALA A 15 15.52 24.48 -8.69
C ALA A 15 14.34 25.13 -7.95
N THR A 16 13.93 26.30 -8.43
CA THR A 16 12.67 26.91 -8.01
C THR A 16 11.52 26.10 -8.59
N PHE A 17 11.03 25.14 -7.82
CA PHE A 17 9.68 24.61 -8.04
C PHE A 17 8.72 25.72 -7.64
N ALA A 18 8.19 26.42 -8.62
CA ALA A 18 7.03 27.25 -8.45
C ALA A 18 5.85 26.33 -8.09
N PHE A 19 5.52 26.24 -6.81
CA PHE A 19 4.22 25.79 -6.38
C PHE A 19 3.22 26.88 -6.83
N ALA A 20 2.71 26.72 -8.06
CA ALA A 20 1.52 27.42 -8.49
C ALA A 20 0.39 26.95 -7.58
N GLY A 21 -0.32 27.92 -6.98
CA GLY A 21 -1.35 27.73 -5.98
C GLY A 21 -2.36 26.67 -6.39
N CYS A 22 -2.77 25.90 -5.39
CA CYS A 22 -3.98 25.08 -5.46
C CYS A 22 -5.18 26.02 -5.62
N GLU A 23 -5.56 26.33 -6.84
CA GLU A 23 -6.93 26.65 -7.16
C GLU A 23 -7.72 25.36 -6.92
N LYS A 24 -8.86 25.49 -6.23
CA LYS A 24 -9.86 24.45 -6.05
C LYS A 24 -10.50 24.13 -7.41
N ASP A 25 -9.75 23.45 -8.24
CA ASP A 25 -10.31 22.89 -9.45
C ASP A 25 -10.92 21.55 -9.10
N ASN A 26 -12.21 21.42 -9.37
CA ASN A 26 -12.88 20.14 -9.49
C ASN A 26 -12.00 19.24 -10.37
N ILE A 27 -11.24 18.36 -9.75
CA ILE A 27 -10.48 17.35 -10.48
C ILE A 27 -11.54 16.39 -11.02
N THR A 28 -12.01 16.70 -12.21
CA THR A 28 -12.68 15.70 -13.04
C THR A 28 -11.67 14.56 -13.17
N PRO A 29 -12.04 13.31 -12.86
CA PRO A 29 -11.14 12.19 -13.06
C PRO A 29 -10.57 12.29 -14.47
N ILE A 30 -9.24 12.31 -14.59
CA ILE A 30 -8.57 12.21 -15.88
C ILE A 30 -8.93 10.83 -16.41
N VAL A 31 -9.97 10.76 -17.21
CA VAL A 31 -10.22 9.58 -18.05
C VAL A 31 -9.07 9.59 -19.06
N PRO A 32 -8.17 8.61 -19.04
CA PRO A 32 -7.15 8.53 -20.07
C PRO A 32 -7.86 8.50 -21.43
N ASP A 33 -7.41 9.35 -22.36
CA ASP A 33 -7.87 9.30 -23.74
C ASP A 33 -7.80 7.85 -24.22
N THR A 34 -8.95 7.26 -24.48
CA THR A 34 -9.10 5.90 -25.00
C THR A 34 -8.40 5.85 -26.35
N PRO A 35 -7.27 5.13 -26.52
CA PRO A 35 -6.82 4.80 -27.86
C PRO A 35 -7.82 3.82 -28.48
N ASP A 36 -8.13 4.04 -29.74
CA ASP A 36 -9.05 3.31 -30.59
C ASP A 36 -9.06 1.79 -30.35
N ASP A 37 -10.27 1.29 -30.12
CA ASP A 37 -10.86 0.07 -30.67
C ASP A 37 -10.14 -1.26 -30.50
N ASP A 38 -9.76 -1.60 -29.25
CA ASP A 38 -9.82 -2.97 -28.77
C ASP A 38 -10.52 -2.91 -27.41
N THR A 39 -11.78 -3.33 -27.34
CA THR A 39 -12.48 -3.51 -26.05
C THR A 39 -11.72 -4.55 -25.25
N VAL A 40 -10.78 -4.07 -24.41
CA VAL A 40 -10.02 -4.94 -23.52
C VAL A 40 -11.03 -5.59 -22.58
N GLU A 41 -11.25 -6.90 -22.75
CA GLU A 41 -12.12 -7.65 -21.87
C GLU A 41 -11.57 -7.54 -20.44
N ASN A 42 -12.44 -7.21 -19.48
CA ASN A 42 -12.03 -7.13 -18.08
C ASN A 42 -11.84 -8.53 -17.51
N ILE A 43 -10.61 -9.03 -17.57
CA ILE A 43 -10.23 -10.36 -17.10
C ILE A 43 -10.18 -10.48 -15.57
N PHE A 44 -10.31 -9.35 -14.84
CA PHE A 44 -10.20 -9.33 -13.38
C PHE A 44 -11.53 -9.57 -12.68
N VAL A 45 -12.67 -9.32 -13.32
CA VAL A 45 -14.00 -9.44 -12.69
C VAL A 45 -14.23 -10.82 -12.06
N GLY A 46 -14.55 -10.81 -10.76
CA GLY A 46 -14.82 -12.04 -10.00
C GLY A 46 -13.57 -12.87 -9.69
N THR A 47 -12.37 -12.31 -9.88
CA THR A 47 -11.11 -12.96 -9.51
C THR A 47 -10.65 -12.52 -8.14
N SER A 48 -9.91 -13.41 -7.47
CA SER A 48 -9.25 -13.15 -6.19
C SER A 48 -7.76 -13.42 -6.29
N TRP A 49 -6.97 -12.61 -5.63
CA TRP A 49 -5.51 -12.65 -5.65
C TRP A 49 -4.96 -12.62 -4.25
N THR A 50 -3.84 -13.28 -4.01
CA THR A 50 -3.21 -13.30 -2.68
C THR A 50 -1.69 -13.20 -2.79
N GLY A 51 -1.10 -12.52 -1.81
CA GLY A 51 0.35 -12.42 -1.64
C GLY A 51 0.72 -12.47 -0.17
N ARG A 52 1.93 -12.96 0.12
CA ARG A 52 2.47 -13.04 1.48
C ARG A 52 3.86 -12.48 1.51
N MET A 53 4.15 -11.74 2.58
CA MET A 53 5.49 -11.34 2.96
C MET A 53 5.76 -11.78 4.39
N GLU A 54 7.03 -12.09 4.68
CA GLU A 54 7.50 -12.44 5.99
C GLU A 54 8.83 -11.74 6.25
N ASN A 55 9.00 -11.19 7.47
CA ASN A 55 10.26 -10.60 7.88
C ASN A 55 10.46 -10.73 9.39
N THR A 56 11.72 -10.67 9.81
CA THR A 56 12.09 -10.52 11.22
C THR A 56 12.59 -9.10 11.44
N TYR A 57 11.87 -8.35 12.25
CA TYR A 57 12.17 -6.97 12.61
C TYR A 57 12.62 -6.87 14.06
N TYR A 58 13.52 -5.93 14.36
CA TYR A 58 14.00 -5.68 15.71
C TYR A 58 13.62 -4.27 16.15
N TYR A 59 12.75 -4.16 17.16
CA TYR A 59 12.39 -2.91 17.80
C TYR A 59 13.00 -2.85 19.19
N GLU A 60 13.89 -1.87 19.44
CA GLU A 60 14.61 -1.72 20.73
C GLU A 60 15.26 -3.02 21.23
N GLY A 61 15.76 -3.84 20.32
CA GLY A 61 16.41 -5.13 20.63
C GLY A 61 15.44 -6.30 20.84
N ILE A 62 14.12 -6.07 20.75
CA ILE A 62 13.12 -7.13 20.80
C ILE A 62 12.86 -7.63 19.39
N GLN A 63 13.01 -8.94 19.20
CA GLN A 63 12.68 -9.62 17.95
C GLN A 63 11.17 -9.68 17.76
N MET A 64 10.71 -9.34 16.57
CA MET A 64 9.35 -9.47 16.08
C MET A 64 9.37 -10.20 14.74
N ASP A 65 8.71 -11.34 14.65
CA ASP A 65 8.50 -12.05 13.39
C ASP A 65 7.16 -11.61 12.81
N ILE A 66 7.19 -10.99 11.65
CA ILE A 66 6.03 -10.36 11.02
C ILE A 66 5.64 -11.19 9.80
N THR A 67 4.38 -11.59 9.75
CA THR A 67 3.74 -12.15 8.57
C THR A 67 2.67 -11.19 8.09
N TYR A 68 2.67 -10.88 6.80
CA TYR A 68 1.69 -10.01 6.19
C TYR A 68 1.09 -10.70 4.98
N ASP A 69 -0.19 -10.99 5.08
CA ASP A 69 -1.00 -11.56 4.02
C ASP A 69 -1.87 -10.47 3.39
N LEU A 70 -1.88 -10.43 2.08
CA LEU A 70 -2.66 -9.51 1.28
C LEU A 70 -3.62 -10.29 0.38
N TYR A 71 -4.88 -9.87 0.36
CA TYR A 71 -5.92 -10.46 -0.49
C TYR A 71 -6.63 -9.36 -1.24
N LEU A 72 -6.70 -9.49 -2.56
CA LEU A 72 -7.37 -8.55 -3.44
C LEU A 72 -8.49 -9.26 -4.18
N ASP A 73 -9.72 -8.81 -3.98
CA ASP A 73 -10.93 -9.34 -4.63
C ASP A 73 -11.49 -8.28 -5.60
N PHE A 74 -11.62 -8.63 -6.87
CA PHE A 74 -12.33 -7.84 -7.86
C PHE A 74 -13.79 -8.25 -7.89
N LEU A 75 -14.66 -7.45 -7.24
CA LEU A 75 -16.05 -7.80 -6.97
C LEU A 75 -16.93 -7.73 -8.22
N ASP A 76 -16.71 -6.68 -9.02
CA ASP A 76 -17.43 -6.44 -10.26
C ASP A 76 -16.53 -5.68 -11.28
N SER A 77 -17.10 -5.06 -12.29
CA SER A 77 -16.33 -4.36 -13.33
C SER A 77 -15.65 -3.07 -12.88
N THR A 78 -15.94 -2.57 -11.66
CA THR A 78 -15.49 -1.28 -11.15
C THR A 78 -15.04 -1.29 -9.71
N ASN A 79 -15.43 -2.29 -8.92
CA ASN A 79 -15.19 -2.33 -7.48
C ASN A 79 -14.25 -3.47 -7.10
N ALA A 80 -13.33 -3.19 -6.18
CA ALA A 80 -12.42 -4.16 -5.58
C ALA A 80 -12.32 -3.95 -4.08
N GLU A 81 -11.96 -5.01 -3.37
CA GLU A 81 -11.62 -4.99 -1.93
C GLU A 81 -10.20 -5.50 -1.73
N LEU A 82 -9.44 -4.79 -0.91
CA LEU A 82 -8.10 -5.18 -0.48
C LEU A 82 -8.15 -5.48 1.02
N PHE A 83 -7.88 -6.73 1.38
CA PHE A 83 -7.84 -7.17 2.76
C PHE A 83 -6.40 -7.41 3.18
N HIS A 84 -6.02 -6.77 4.27
CA HIS A 84 -4.70 -6.84 4.89
C HIS A 84 -4.81 -7.66 6.18
N ASP A 85 -3.99 -8.69 6.32
CA ASP A 85 -3.88 -9.48 7.55
C ASP A 85 -2.41 -9.49 7.98
N MET A 86 -2.11 -8.79 9.07
CA MET A 86 -0.78 -8.74 9.63
C MET A 86 -0.74 -9.46 10.97
N TYR A 87 0.14 -10.44 11.08
CA TYR A 87 0.44 -11.11 12.33
C TYR A 87 1.85 -10.77 12.80
N VAL A 88 1.97 -10.31 14.04
CA VAL A 88 3.26 -10.03 14.69
C VAL A 88 3.45 -11.02 15.83
N TYR A 89 4.43 -11.89 15.69
CA TYR A 89 4.83 -12.84 16.72
C TYR A 89 6.06 -12.31 17.46
N ILE A 90 6.03 -12.36 18.79
CA ILE A 90 7.13 -11.89 19.64
C ILE A 90 7.67 -13.08 20.42
N PRO A 91 8.79 -13.70 19.98
CA PRO A 91 9.32 -14.92 20.60
C PRO A 91 9.60 -14.80 22.11
N ALA A 92 10.09 -13.62 22.54
CA ALA A 92 10.37 -13.36 23.95
C ALA A 92 9.10 -13.16 24.80
N TYR A 93 7.98 -12.77 24.16
CA TYR A 93 6.70 -12.46 24.80
C TYR A 93 5.52 -13.00 23.97
N PRO A 94 5.35 -14.33 23.85
CA PRO A 94 4.33 -14.89 22.95
C PRO A 94 2.89 -14.43 23.26
N ALA A 95 2.60 -14.11 24.51
CA ALA A 95 1.29 -13.60 24.93
C ALA A 95 1.00 -12.17 24.45
N ALA A 96 2.03 -11.42 24.02
CA ALA A 96 1.90 -10.08 23.46
C ALA A 96 1.79 -10.09 21.91
N SER A 97 1.86 -11.28 21.29
CA SER A 97 1.68 -11.42 19.85
C SER A 97 0.28 -10.97 19.44
N GLN A 98 0.19 -10.29 18.30
CA GLN A 98 -1.06 -9.63 17.85
C GLN A 98 -1.32 -9.91 16.38
N THR A 99 -2.61 -9.96 16.05
CA THR A 99 -3.09 -9.88 14.65
C THR A 99 -3.79 -8.55 14.45
N GLN A 100 -3.52 -7.91 13.34
CA GLN A 100 -4.22 -6.71 12.90
C GLN A 100 -4.74 -6.91 11.48
N ASN A 101 -6.01 -6.61 11.29
CA ASN A 101 -6.70 -6.78 10.02
C ASN A 101 -7.31 -5.45 9.59
N MET A 102 -7.30 -5.20 8.29
CA MET A 102 -7.91 -4.03 7.68
C MET A 102 -8.50 -4.42 6.33
N THR A 103 -9.65 -3.85 5.99
CA THR A 103 -10.24 -3.95 4.65
C THR A 103 -10.36 -2.56 4.06
N GLU A 104 -9.89 -2.39 2.85
CA GLU A 104 -10.05 -1.17 2.07
C GLU A 104 -10.91 -1.48 0.84
N THR A 105 -11.79 -0.54 0.49
CA THR A 105 -12.63 -0.64 -0.70
C THR A 105 -12.18 0.36 -1.75
N PHE A 106 -12.13 -0.06 -3.00
CA PHE A 106 -11.63 0.71 -4.12
C PHE A 106 -12.62 0.70 -5.27
N THR A 107 -12.62 1.78 -6.04
CA THR A 107 -12.95 1.67 -7.45
C THR A 107 -11.68 1.36 -8.24
N TYR A 108 -11.79 0.66 -9.38
CA TYR A 108 -10.62 0.40 -10.19
C TYR A 108 -10.86 0.66 -11.68
N THR A 109 -9.77 0.96 -12.35
CA THR A 109 -9.64 0.97 -13.80
C THR A 109 -8.52 0.03 -14.22
N PHE A 110 -8.54 -0.45 -15.46
CA PHE A 110 -7.54 -1.40 -15.93
C PHE A 110 -7.18 -1.15 -17.40
N THR A 111 -5.98 -1.60 -17.73
CA THR A 111 -5.48 -1.75 -19.10
C THR A 111 -5.08 -3.20 -19.31
N LYS A 112 -4.49 -3.52 -20.47
CA LYS A 112 -3.98 -4.88 -20.71
C LYS A 112 -2.83 -5.31 -19.77
N ASP A 113 -2.09 -4.34 -19.19
CA ASP A 113 -0.85 -4.58 -18.44
C ASP A 113 -0.89 -3.95 -17.02
N SER A 114 -1.99 -3.32 -16.62
CA SER A 114 -2.08 -2.64 -15.32
C SER A 114 -3.49 -2.52 -14.79
N VAL A 115 -3.58 -2.39 -13.47
CA VAL A 115 -4.80 -2.04 -12.73
C VAL A 115 -4.48 -0.83 -11.86
N LEU A 116 -5.38 0.13 -11.79
CA LEU A 116 -5.29 1.26 -10.87
C LEU A 116 -6.43 1.17 -9.86
N LEU A 117 -6.11 0.95 -8.59
CA LEU A 117 -7.06 1.01 -7.48
C LEU A 117 -7.14 2.46 -6.99
N ASN A 118 -8.36 3.00 -6.87
CA ASN A 118 -8.61 4.35 -6.39
C ASN A 118 -9.44 4.28 -5.11
N GLY A 119 -8.87 4.76 -4.02
CA GLY A 119 -9.47 4.81 -2.69
C GLY A 119 -9.63 6.22 -2.15
N SER A 120 -10.37 6.33 -1.05
CA SER A 120 -10.47 7.55 -0.27
C SER A 120 -10.68 7.23 1.20
N TYR A 121 -10.23 8.14 2.07
CA TYR A 121 -10.52 8.10 3.50
C TYR A 121 -10.81 9.50 4.03
N ILE A 122 -11.45 9.58 5.17
CA ILE A 122 -11.69 10.85 5.87
C ILE A 122 -10.53 11.05 6.83
N ASP A 123 -9.87 12.19 6.73
CA ASP A 123 -8.85 12.61 7.68
C ASP A 123 -9.54 12.98 8.99
N ASP A 124 -9.18 12.29 10.07
CA ASP A 124 -9.82 12.44 11.38
C ASP A 124 -9.51 13.82 12.04
N GLU A 125 -8.42 14.48 11.64
CA GLU A 125 -8.02 15.78 12.20
C GLU A 125 -8.72 16.93 11.49
N THR A 126 -8.85 16.86 10.17
CA THR A 126 -9.41 17.95 9.35
C THR A 126 -10.86 17.71 8.95
N GLY A 127 -11.32 16.46 8.92
CA GLY A 127 -12.60 16.03 8.37
C GLY A 127 -12.64 16.03 6.83
N ASP A 128 -11.52 16.30 6.18
CA ASP A 128 -11.42 16.31 4.73
C ASP A 128 -11.36 14.88 4.15
N THR A 129 -11.91 14.71 2.94
CA THR A 129 -11.75 13.46 2.20
C THR A 129 -10.43 13.51 1.43
N LEU A 130 -9.52 12.59 1.74
CA LEU A 130 -8.26 12.41 1.04
C LEU A 130 -8.37 11.24 0.07
N TYR A 131 -7.80 11.40 -1.12
CA TYR A 131 -7.80 10.40 -2.18
C TYR A 131 -6.40 9.82 -2.35
N TYR A 132 -6.34 8.53 -2.64
CA TYR A 132 -5.09 7.84 -2.91
C TYR A 132 -5.30 6.76 -3.97
N SER A 133 -4.22 6.30 -4.57
CA SER A 133 -4.29 5.27 -5.61
C SER A 133 -3.12 4.30 -5.48
N TYR A 134 -3.39 3.03 -5.75
CA TYR A 134 -2.36 2.01 -5.88
C TYR A 134 -2.30 1.52 -7.32
N PRO A 135 -1.21 1.79 -8.04
CA PRO A 135 -0.95 1.18 -9.33
C PRO A 135 -0.48 -0.27 -9.15
N LEU A 136 -1.10 -1.19 -9.87
CA LEU A 136 -0.68 -2.59 -9.95
C LEU A 136 -0.20 -2.88 -11.37
N VAL A 137 0.90 -3.59 -11.46
CA VAL A 137 1.43 -4.12 -12.73
C VAL A 137 0.95 -5.54 -12.91
N TYR A 138 0.33 -5.85 -14.05
CA TYR A 138 -0.08 -7.19 -14.41
C TYR A 138 0.96 -7.83 -15.33
N ASP A 139 1.59 -8.88 -14.84
CA ASP A 139 2.43 -9.77 -15.67
C ASP A 139 1.58 -10.93 -16.20
N LYS A 140 1.25 -10.85 -17.48
CA LYS A 140 0.41 -11.85 -18.13
C LYS A 140 1.13 -13.21 -18.29
N GLU A 141 2.45 -13.23 -18.44
CA GLU A 141 3.21 -14.47 -18.61
C GLU A 141 3.32 -15.23 -17.28
N ALA A 142 3.63 -14.51 -16.20
CA ALA A 142 3.67 -15.07 -14.85
C ALA A 142 2.28 -15.22 -14.23
N ASN A 143 1.26 -14.58 -14.79
CA ASN A 143 -0.09 -14.45 -14.23
C ASN A 143 -0.04 -13.92 -12.79
N THR A 144 0.62 -12.78 -12.59
CA THR A 144 0.77 -12.13 -11.28
C THR A 144 0.39 -10.66 -11.34
N LEU A 145 -0.09 -10.13 -10.21
CA LEU A 145 -0.24 -8.69 -9.98
C LEU A 145 0.83 -8.25 -8.99
N THR A 146 1.52 -7.16 -9.29
CA THR A 146 2.51 -6.56 -8.39
C THR A 146 1.99 -5.21 -7.91
N ILE A 147 1.90 -5.02 -6.60
CA ILE A 147 1.56 -3.75 -5.95
C ILE A 147 2.78 -3.23 -5.20
N ASP A 148 3.07 -1.92 -5.36
CA ASP A 148 4.06 -1.20 -4.55
C ASP A 148 3.32 -0.15 -3.71
N PHE A 149 3.40 -0.29 -2.40
CA PHE A 149 2.74 0.61 -1.48
C PHE A 149 3.48 1.93 -1.28
N ASP A 150 4.78 1.97 -1.68
CA ASP A 150 5.67 3.13 -1.48
C ASP A 150 5.59 3.70 -0.03
N ASP A 151 5.45 2.79 0.94
CA ASP A 151 5.29 3.13 2.35
C ASP A 151 6.63 2.95 3.09
N PRO A 152 7.23 4.03 3.61
CA PRO A 152 8.52 3.96 4.30
C PRO A 152 8.49 3.14 5.59
N ASP A 153 7.35 3.11 6.29
CA ASP A 153 7.20 2.31 7.51
C ASP A 153 7.14 0.80 7.16
N MET A 154 6.47 0.47 6.05
CA MET A 154 6.46 -0.88 5.51
C MET A 154 7.87 -1.31 5.07
N LEU A 155 8.61 -0.43 4.39
CA LEU A 155 10.00 -0.70 4.00
C LEU A 155 10.90 -0.98 5.21
N GLU A 156 10.77 -0.17 6.28
CA GLU A 156 11.53 -0.36 7.52
C GLU A 156 11.24 -1.72 8.17
N MET A 157 9.96 -2.11 8.23
CA MET A 157 9.53 -3.30 8.96
C MET A 157 9.62 -4.58 8.12
N MET A 158 9.30 -4.51 6.83
CA MET A 158 9.23 -5.66 5.95
C MET A 158 10.44 -5.81 5.02
N GLY A 159 11.30 -4.77 4.93
CA GLY A 159 12.44 -4.73 4.02
C GLY A 159 12.06 -4.55 2.54
N THR A 160 10.78 -4.43 2.24
CA THR A 160 10.23 -4.16 0.91
C THR A 160 8.85 -3.52 1.02
N THR A 161 8.48 -2.72 0.01
CA THR A 161 7.13 -2.17 -0.16
C THR A 161 6.34 -2.93 -1.23
N VAL A 162 7.00 -3.87 -1.92
CA VAL A 162 6.46 -4.57 -3.09
C VAL A 162 5.88 -5.91 -2.69
N VAL A 163 4.62 -6.15 -3.03
CA VAL A 163 3.94 -7.44 -2.87
C VAL A 163 3.57 -8.01 -4.23
N VAL A 164 3.93 -9.27 -4.46
CA VAL A 164 3.51 -10.02 -5.65
C VAL A 164 2.30 -10.87 -5.27
N LEU A 165 1.20 -10.67 -6.00
CA LEU A 165 -0.05 -11.39 -5.80
C LEU A 165 -0.21 -12.45 -6.88
N SER A 166 -0.60 -13.65 -6.48
CA SER A 166 -0.97 -14.75 -7.36
C SER A 166 -2.47 -15.01 -7.32
N PRO A 167 -3.09 -15.48 -8.42
CA PRO A 167 -4.51 -15.76 -8.45
C PRO A 167 -4.87 -16.91 -7.51
N VAL A 168 -6.01 -16.80 -6.85
CA VAL A 168 -6.58 -17.85 -6.01
C VAL A 168 -7.41 -18.80 -6.88
N GLU A 169 -7.01 -20.06 -7.00
CA GLU A 169 -7.65 -21.04 -7.89
C GLU A 169 -9.12 -21.36 -7.50
N ASN A 170 -9.54 -21.08 -6.25
CA ASN A 170 -10.89 -21.39 -5.79
C ASN A 170 -11.37 -20.39 -4.71
N PRO A 171 -11.80 -19.18 -5.10
CA PRO A 171 -12.20 -18.14 -4.16
C PRO A 171 -13.36 -18.57 -3.24
N ALA A 172 -14.21 -19.48 -3.65
CA ALA A 172 -15.33 -20.00 -2.83
C ALA A 172 -14.87 -20.83 -1.62
N LYS A 173 -13.62 -21.28 -1.57
CA LYS A 173 -13.05 -22.04 -0.43
C LYS A 173 -12.20 -21.20 0.51
N THR A 174 -11.81 -20.02 0.10
CA THR A 174 -11.02 -19.12 0.95
C THR A 174 -12.00 -18.34 1.82
N THR A 175 -12.49 -18.96 2.89
CA THR A 175 -13.20 -18.25 3.95
C THR A 175 -12.18 -17.45 4.74
N ILE A 176 -11.78 -16.30 4.20
CA ILE A 176 -11.01 -15.31 4.94
C ILE A 176 -11.98 -14.74 5.95
N PRO A 177 -11.71 -14.83 7.27
CA PRO A 177 -12.51 -14.13 8.26
C PRO A 177 -12.40 -12.64 7.96
N ARG A 178 -13.44 -12.05 7.36
CA ARG A 178 -13.48 -10.61 7.09
C ARG A 178 -13.96 -9.91 8.36
N PRO A 179 -13.10 -9.20 9.10
CA PRO A 179 -13.56 -8.28 10.13
C PRO A 179 -14.29 -7.11 9.47
N GLN A 180 -15.19 -6.50 10.24
CA GLN A 180 -15.95 -5.35 9.75
C GLN A 180 -15.00 -4.20 9.38
N THR A 181 -15.21 -3.63 8.21
CA THR A 181 -14.52 -2.48 7.65
C THR A 181 -14.32 -1.36 8.66
N THR A 182 -13.08 -1.03 8.94
CA THR A 182 -12.71 0.27 9.50
C THR A 182 -11.95 1.03 8.43
N ASN A 183 -12.56 2.06 7.87
CA ASN A 183 -11.96 2.93 6.84
C ASN A 183 -10.91 3.87 7.44
N SER A 184 -9.98 3.38 8.25
CA SER A 184 -8.88 4.19 8.76
C SER A 184 -7.57 3.66 8.21
N LYS A 185 -6.83 4.51 7.52
CA LYS A 185 -5.45 4.21 7.12
C LYS A 185 -4.62 4.07 8.39
N THR A 186 -4.45 2.84 8.88
CA THR A 186 -3.62 2.57 10.06
C THR A 186 -2.16 2.57 9.61
N SER A 187 -1.37 3.53 10.10
CA SER A 187 0.08 3.52 9.91
C SER A 187 0.69 2.29 10.58
N TRP A 188 1.60 1.61 9.89
CA TRP A 188 2.38 0.48 10.39
C TRP A 188 3.08 0.79 11.72
N LYS A 189 3.61 2.02 11.88
CA LYS A 189 4.20 2.52 13.14
C LYS A 189 3.22 2.50 14.30
N SER A 190 1.94 2.78 14.04
CA SER A 190 0.89 2.72 15.07
C SER A 190 0.73 1.31 15.63
N VAL A 191 0.92 0.28 14.80
CA VAL A 191 0.85 -1.13 15.23
C VAL A 191 2.02 -1.47 16.14
N VAL A 192 3.24 -1.19 15.69
CA VAL A 192 4.46 -1.43 16.49
C VAL A 192 4.44 -0.61 17.77
N GLY A 193 4.01 0.66 17.72
CA GLY A 193 3.86 1.51 18.90
C GLY A 193 2.86 0.96 19.93
N LYS A 194 1.74 0.38 19.49
CA LYS A 194 0.79 -0.29 20.41
C LYS A 194 1.40 -1.52 21.07
N ILE A 195 2.17 -2.31 20.32
CA ILE A 195 2.87 -3.48 20.85
C ILE A 195 3.93 -3.03 21.87
N ALA A 196 4.76 -2.04 21.53
CA ALA A 196 5.77 -1.48 22.43
C ALA A 196 5.15 -0.98 23.74
N HIS A 197 4.07 -0.19 23.64
CA HIS A 197 3.31 0.28 24.81
C HIS A 197 2.75 -0.87 25.65
N ALA A 198 2.24 -1.93 25.02
CA ALA A 198 1.74 -3.12 25.74
C ALA A 198 2.86 -3.87 26.49
N LEU A 199 4.10 -3.77 26.01
CA LEU A 199 5.31 -4.34 26.62
C LEU A 199 5.93 -3.42 27.69
N GLY A 200 5.42 -2.20 27.84
CA GLY A 200 5.95 -1.20 28.79
C GLY A 200 7.25 -0.54 28.34
N LEU A 201 7.48 -0.46 27.02
CA LEU A 201 8.64 0.14 26.37
C LEU A 201 8.31 1.59 25.94
#